data_6b83e51b97312376df1bda6cd824cd8e
#
_entry.id   6b83e51b97312376df1bda6cd824cd8e
#
_cell.length_a   1.000
_cell.length_b   1.000
_cell.length_c   1.000
_cell.angle_alpha   90.00
_cell.angle_beta   90.00
_cell.angle_gamma   90.00
#
_symmetry.space_group_name_H-M   'P 1'
#
loop_
_entity.id
_entity.type
_entity.pdbx_description
1 polymer ?
#
loop_
_entity_poly.entity_id
_entity_poly.type
_entity_poly.pdbx_seq_one_letter_code
_entity_poly.pdbx_strand_id
1 'polypeptide(L)'
;MRKIHLIFVLALLPFVMLARESIIPATDTKVFYEGRVLKEDGGASFDWSNTTVRLEFSGTSLKMECSSSKCDYFNVWIDREAVAASDAVLKFSERGWVTIAEKLPRGRHSVILQKRSEGGQGCTSIYSFSTDGSFSQASDPFTRHIEFIGDSYTCGFGTEASGTDQPFRVEEENGNLTYAAIIGRYFNAGIRTISHSGLGVARNYADGSKGVTMVKKYTQTFDVADSLKWDASADSFRPDLVVIYLGTNDFSRGAQPSLGLWCREYAKLLAEVRGNYPEVPVLCVASRINEMMGYYVKMAVERSGLEKVYWTDIQPDAHNSTSDMGASGHPNYSGHRKVASCVIPYVSTITGWEMPFKAVE
;
A
#
# COMPACT_ATOMS: atom_id res chain seq x y z
N MET A 1 -37.87 -78.12 13.11
CA MET A 1 -37.52 -77.09 12.07
C MET A 1 -36.98 -75.87 12.76
N ARG A 2 -35.65 -75.68 12.71
CA ARG A 2 -34.98 -74.49 13.28
C ARG A 2 -34.96 -73.37 12.20
N LYS A 3 -35.59 -72.23 12.50
CA LYS A 3 -35.52 -71.02 11.63
C LYS A 3 -34.20 -70.34 11.87
N ILE A 4 -33.36 -70.25 10.82
CA ILE A 4 -32.12 -69.45 10.79
C ILE A 4 -32.50 -68.00 10.41
N HIS A 5 -32.29 -67.08 11.33
CA HIS A 5 -32.44 -65.65 11.04
C HIS A 5 -31.10 -65.14 10.52
N LEU A 6 -31.08 -64.74 9.26
CA LEU A 6 -29.93 -64.08 8.62
C LEU A 6 -29.97 -62.59 8.99
N ILE A 7 -29.02 -62.12 9.81
CA ILE A 7 -28.86 -60.72 10.14
C ILE A 7 -27.95 -60.09 9.07
N PHE A 8 -28.53 -59.27 8.23
CA PHE A 8 -27.74 -58.42 7.31
C PHE A 8 -27.13 -57.23 8.10
N VAL A 9 -25.83 -57.28 8.36
CA VAL A 9 -25.07 -56.11 8.86
C VAL A 9 -24.73 -55.24 7.67
N LEU A 10 -25.46 -54.13 7.53
CA LEU A 10 -25.13 -53.10 6.55
C LEU A 10 -23.92 -52.32 7.06
N ALA A 11 -22.72 -52.59 6.53
CA ALA A 11 -21.53 -51.83 6.83
C ALA A 11 -21.66 -50.45 6.18
N LEU A 12 -21.97 -49.42 6.96
CA LEU A 12 -21.85 -48.02 6.57
C LEU A 12 -20.34 -47.66 6.44
N LEU A 13 -19.80 -47.79 5.26
CA LEU A 13 -18.48 -47.22 4.94
C LEU A 13 -18.59 -45.68 5.01
N PRO A 14 -17.75 -45.02 5.80
CA PRO A 14 -17.72 -43.56 5.78
C PRO A 14 -17.28 -43.13 4.38
N PHE A 15 -18.14 -42.42 3.67
CA PHE A 15 -17.81 -41.75 2.44
C PHE A 15 -16.88 -40.58 2.83
N VAL A 16 -15.57 -40.80 2.78
CA VAL A 16 -14.59 -39.71 2.86
C VAL A 16 -14.71 -38.99 1.52
N MET A 17 -15.55 -37.95 1.48
CA MET A 17 -15.49 -36.96 0.41
C MET A 17 -14.10 -36.31 0.50
N LEU A 18 -13.18 -36.74 -0.33
CA LEU A 18 -11.96 -35.94 -0.60
C LEU A 18 -12.44 -34.60 -1.11
N ALA A 19 -12.30 -33.56 -0.29
CA ALA A 19 -12.57 -32.20 -0.69
C ALA A 19 -11.66 -31.92 -1.89
N ARG A 20 -12.27 -31.67 -3.06
CA ARG A 20 -11.52 -31.35 -4.27
C ARG A 20 -10.98 -29.95 -4.11
N GLU A 21 -9.66 -29.81 -4.15
CA GLU A 21 -8.98 -28.50 -4.10
C GLU A 21 -9.48 -27.65 -5.28
N SER A 22 -9.92 -26.43 -4.99
CA SER A 22 -10.33 -25.43 -5.99
C SER A 22 -9.17 -24.49 -6.21
N ILE A 23 -8.74 -24.35 -7.45
CA ILE A 23 -7.64 -23.46 -7.86
C ILE A 23 -8.20 -22.45 -8.84
N ILE A 24 -7.87 -21.16 -8.62
CA ILE A 24 -8.16 -20.07 -9.55
C ILE A 24 -6.86 -19.34 -9.91
N PRO A 25 -6.70 -18.84 -11.15
CA PRO A 25 -5.57 -18.00 -11.49
C PRO A 25 -5.66 -16.65 -10.75
N ALA A 26 -4.53 -16.01 -10.51
CA ALA A 26 -4.48 -14.68 -9.89
C ALA A 26 -5.18 -13.60 -10.72
N THR A 27 -5.39 -13.84 -12.02
CA THR A 27 -6.12 -12.96 -12.93
C THR A 27 -7.64 -13.15 -12.91
N ASP A 28 -8.15 -14.16 -12.16
CA ASP A 28 -9.59 -14.41 -12.04
C ASP A 28 -10.32 -13.17 -11.49
N THR A 29 -11.51 -12.89 -12.00
CA THR A 29 -12.33 -11.74 -11.58
C THR A 29 -12.75 -11.80 -10.12
N LYS A 30 -12.73 -12.97 -9.49
CA LYS A 30 -13.01 -13.16 -8.06
C LYS A 30 -11.92 -12.57 -7.16
N VAL A 31 -10.72 -12.29 -7.70
CA VAL A 31 -9.63 -11.67 -6.95
C VAL A 31 -9.69 -10.16 -7.16
N PHE A 32 -9.88 -9.42 -6.06
CA PHE A 32 -9.83 -7.96 -6.09
C PHE A 32 -8.44 -7.44 -5.74
N TYR A 33 -7.96 -6.48 -6.52
CA TYR A 33 -6.67 -5.82 -6.30
C TYR A 33 -6.89 -4.31 -6.13
N GLU A 34 -6.24 -3.75 -5.12
CA GLU A 34 -6.13 -2.31 -4.91
C GLU A 34 -4.66 -1.90 -5.04
N GLY A 35 -4.31 -1.21 -6.12
CA GLY A 35 -2.94 -0.86 -6.48
C GLY A 35 -2.72 -0.85 -7.99
N ARG A 36 -1.50 -0.52 -8.43
CA ARG A 36 -1.10 -0.69 -9.84
C ARG A 36 -0.63 -2.12 -10.05
N VAL A 37 -1.43 -2.91 -10.74
CA VAL A 37 -1.21 -4.34 -10.94
C VAL A 37 -1.25 -4.66 -12.42
N LEU A 38 -0.20 -5.29 -12.93
CA LEU A 38 -0.16 -5.86 -14.28
C LEU A 38 -0.74 -7.27 -14.23
N LYS A 39 -1.84 -7.49 -14.96
CA LYS A 39 -2.47 -8.81 -15.12
C LYS A 39 -2.18 -9.33 -16.51
N GLU A 40 -1.47 -10.44 -16.59
CA GLU A 40 -1.12 -11.14 -17.83
C GLU A 40 -1.41 -12.64 -17.68
N ASP A 41 -1.28 -13.41 -18.76
CA ASP A 41 -1.56 -14.86 -18.79
C ASP A 41 -0.76 -15.68 -17.76
N GLY A 42 0.37 -15.14 -17.30
CA GLY A 42 1.22 -15.76 -16.28
C GLY A 42 0.85 -15.44 -14.83
N GLY A 43 -0.08 -14.51 -14.59
CA GLY A 43 -0.47 -14.09 -13.25
C GLY A 43 -0.65 -12.59 -13.08
N ALA A 44 -0.60 -12.12 -11.82
CA ALA A 44 -0.71 -10.72 -11.43
C ALA A 44 0.60 -10.26 -10.78
N SER A 45 1.21 -9.19 -11.31
CA SER A 45 2.49 -8.66 -10.83
C SER A 45 2.36 -7.21 -10.37
N PHE A 46 3.03 -6.85 -9.27
CA PHE A 46 3.04 -5.51 -8.68
C PHE A 46 4.22 -5.34 -7.72
N ASP A 47 4.59 -4.09 -7.46
CA ASP A 47 5.71 -3.80 -6.55
C ASP A 47 5.51 -2.61 -5.61
N TRP A 48 4.53 -1.74 -5.84
CA TRP A 48 4.23 -0.62 -4.95
C TRP A 48 3.82 -1.08 -3.54
N SER A 49 4.30 -0.40 -2.51
CA SER A 49 3.88 -0.65 -1.12
C SER A 49 2.36 -0.46 -0.96
N ASN A 50 1.76 -1.10 0.04
CA ASN A 50 0.31 -1.10 0.30
C ASN A 50 -0.56 -1.70 -0.81
N THR A 51 0.01 -2.23 -1.92
CA THR A 51 -0.81 -2.98 -2.87
C THR A 51 -1.52 -4.11 -2.15
N THR A 52 -2.85 -4.12 -2.24
CA THR A 52 -3.72 -5.00 -1.47
C THR A 52 -4.44 -5.99 -2.37
N VAL A 53 -4.52 -7.23 -1.93
CA VAL A 53 -5.27 -8.33 -2.57
C VAL A 53 -6.37 -8.79 -1.63
N ARG A 54 -7.61 -8.84 -2.12
CA ARG A 54 -8.76 -9.32 -1.36
C ARG A 54 -9.32 -10.58 -1.98
N LEU A 55 -9.64 -11.55 -1.13
CA LEU A 55 -10.20 -12.83 -1.49
C LEU A 55 -11.37 -13.15 -0.59
N GLU A 56 -12.39 -13.79 -1.17
CA GLU A 56 -13.47 -14.43 -0.45
C GLU A 56 -13.56 -15.89 -0.84
N PHE A 57 -13.67 -16.76 0.14
CA PHE A 57 -13.76 -18.21 -0.11
C PHE A 57 -14.57 -18.91 0.98
N SER A 58 -14.98 -20.14 0.67
CA SER A 58 -15.47 -21.10 1.66
C SER A 58 -14.48 -22.25 1.74
N GLY A 59 -14.23 -22.76 2.94
CA GLY A 59 -13.26 -23.84 3.15
C GLY A 59 -12.66 -23.80 4.53
N THR A 60 -11.48 -24.41 4.70
CA THR A 60 -10.72 -24.42 5.96
C THR A 60 -9.27 -24.00 5.75
N SER A 61 -8.87 -23.80 4.48
CA SER A 61 -7.50 -23.45 4.10
C SER A 61 -7.44 -22.57 2.87
N LEU A 62 -6.41 -21.74 2.79
CA LEU A 62 -6.09 -20.90 1.63
C LEU A 62 -4.58 -20.90 1.41
N LYS A 63 -4.17 -21.11 0.15
CA LYS A 63 -2.78 -21.05 -0.29
C LYS A 63 -2.66 -20.11 -1.47
N MET A 64 -1.48 -19.56 -1.68
CA MET A 64 -1.10 -18.68 -2.79
C MET A 64 0.16 -19.22 -3.47
N GLU A 65 0.14 -19.41 -4.78
CA GLU A 65 1.35 -19.64 -5.57
C GLU A 65 1.91 -18.28 -5.97
N CYS A 66 3.11 -17.96 -5.51
CA CYS A 66 3.72 -16.65 -5.72
C CYS A 66 5.24 -16.73 -5.80
N SER A 67 5.84 -15.63 -6.21
CA SER A 67 7.28 -15.39 -6.16
C SER A 67 7.56 -13.90 -5.92
N SER A 68 8.78 -13.57 -5.51
CA SER A 68 9.30 -12.21 -5.51
C SER A 68 10.64 -12.14 -6.24
N SER A 69 10.94 -11.00 -6.85
CA SER A 69 12.26 -10.76 -7.48
C SER A 69 13.40 -10.68 -6.45
N LYS A 70 13.06 -10.46 -5.17
CA LYS A 70 13.99 -10.47 -4.03
C LYS A 70 13.35 -11.19 -2.86
N CYS A 71 12.81 -10.44 -1.88
CA CYS A 71 12.12 -11.01 -0.73
C CYS A 71 10.99 -10.06 -0.29
N ASP A 72 9.76 -10.49 -0.46
CA ASP A 72 8.60 -9.69 -0.07
C ASP A 72 7.97 -10.14 1.24
N TYR A 73 7.37 -9.18 1.92
CA TYR A 73 6.63 -9.35 3.15
C TYR A 73 5.21 -8.84 2.98
N PHE A 74 4.23 -9.62 3.45
CA PHE A 74 2.81 -9.27 3.37
C PHE A 74 2.14 -9.34 4.73
N ASN A 75 1.41 -8.30 5.08
CA ASN A 75 0.43 -8.35 6.16
C ASN A 75 -0.76 -9.21 5.72
N VAL A 76 -1.32 -9.97 6.66
CA VAL A 76 -2.51 -10.83 6.45
C VAL A 76 -3.56 -10.49 7.49
N TRP A 77 -4.81 -10.33 7.06
CA TRP A 77 -5.98 -10.25 7.94
C TRP A 77 -7.01 -11.27 7.46
N ILE A 78 -7.61 -11.99 8.42
CA ILE A 78 -8.60 -13.05 8.16
C ILE A 78 -9.88 -12.67 8.88
N ASP A 79 -11.01 -12.66 8.15
CA ASP A 79 -12.36 -12.38 8.66
C ASP A 79 -12.50 -11.03 9.38
N ARG A 80 -11.67 -10.07 9.02
CA ARG A 80 -11.72 -8.70 9.54
C ARG A 80 -11.09 -7.70 8.58
N GLU A 81 -11.35 -6.42 8.82
CA GLU A 81 -10.72 -5.32 8.09
C GLU A 81 -9.23 -5.18 8.44
N ALA A 82 -8.49 -4.56 7.53
CA ALA A 82 -7.09 -4.22 7.74
C ALA A 82 -6.96 -3.13 8.82
N VAL A 83 -6.36 -3.49 9.95
CA VAL A 83 -6.01 -2.60 11.07
C VAL A 83 -4.49 -2.55 11.23
N ALA A 84 -3.98 -1.76 12.17
CA ALA A 84 -2.53 -1.62 12.38
C ALA A 84 -1.84 -2.98 12.63
N ALA A 85 -2.43 -3.85 13.44
CA ALA A 85 -1.90 -5.19 13.72
C ALA A 85 -2.48 -6.23 12.75
N SER A 86 -1.65 -6.88 11.97
CA SER A 86 -2.03 -8.04 11.14
C SER A 86 -2.12 -9.33 11.95
N ASP A 87 -2.88 -10.32 11.45
CA ASP A 87 -2.96 -11.65 12.06
C ASP A 87 -1.68 -12.46 11.82
N ALA A 88 -1.04 -12.24 10.67
CA ALA A 88 0.21 -12.87 10.30
C ALA A 88 1.02 -11.99 9.34
N VAL A 89 2.29 -12.32 9.21
CA VAL A 89 3.18 -11.77 8.18
C VAL A 89 3.70 -12.93 7.34
N LEU A 90 3.42 -12.91 6.05
CA LEU A 90 4.02 -13.84 5.09
C LEU A 90 5.34 -13.30 4.60
N LYS A 91 6.27 -14.21 4.34
CA LYS A 91 7.58 -13.93 3.73
C LYS A 91 7.81 -14.94 2.61
N PHE A 92 8.19 -14.46 1.43
CA PHE A 92 8.52 -15.33 0.30
C PHE A 92 9.51 -14.66 -0.66
N SER A 93 10.24 -15.49 -1.42
CA SER A 93 11.20 -15.07 -2.44
C SER A 93 11.04 -15.92 -3.70
N GLU A 94 11.35 -17.22 -3.62
CA GLU A 94 11.26 -18.14 -4.73
C GLU A 94 9.81 -18.51 -5.07
N ARG A 95 9.61 -18.94 -6.32
CA ARG A 95 8.28 -19.41 -6.75
C ARG A 95 7.87 -20.67 -6.00
N GLY A 96 6.70 -20.62 -5.41
CA GLY A 96 6.13 -21.76 -4.68
C GLY A 96 4.79 -21.45 -4.05
N TRP A 97 4.20 -22.50 -3.46
CA TRP A 97 2.97 -22.39 -2.69
C TRP A 97 3.24 -21.91 -1.27
N VAL A 98 2.63 -20.82 -0.89
CA VAL A 98 2.67 -20.24 0.47
C VAL A 98 1.30 -20.46 1.11
N THR A 99 1.27 -21.02 2.33
CA THR A 99 0.04 -21.15 3.12
C THR A 99 -0.31 -19.79 3.72
N ILE A 100 -1.49 -19.26 3.37
CA ILE A 100 -2.04 -18.02 3.93
C ILE A 100 -2.81 -18.34 5.22
N ALA A 101 -3.67 -19.36 5.16
CA ALA A 101 -4.48 -19.81 6.28
C ALA A 101 -4.68 -21.32 6.26
N GLU A 102 -4.76 -21.94 7.44
CA GLU A 102 -5.08 -23.36 7.60
C GLU A 102 -5.88 -23.59 8.89
N LYS A 103 -6.63 -24.68 8.93
CA LYS A 103 -7.43 -25.09 10.10
C LYS A 103 -8.47 -24.04 10.52
N LEU A 104 -8.96 -23.26 9.57
CA LEU A 104 -10.09 -22.37 9.83
C LEU A 104 -11.35 -23.19 10.10
N PRO A 105 -12.32 -22.66 10.86
CA PRO A 105 -13.65 -23.25 10.94
C PRO A 105 -14.23 -23.43 9.54
N ARG A 106 -14.96 -24.51 9.30
CA ARG A 106 -15.62 -24.68 7.99
C ARG A 106 -16.69 -23.61 7.79
N GLY A 107 -16.52 -22.77 6.78
CA GLY A 107 -17.41 -21.64 6.53
C GLY A 107 -16.93 -20.71 5.42
N ARG A 108 -17.53 -19.53 5.36
CA ARG A 108 -17.10 -18.43 4.49
C ARG A 108 -16.06 -17.62 5.22
N HIS A 109 -15.03 -17.23 4.49
CA HIS A 109 -13.91 -16.45 4.99
C HIS A 109 -13.57 -15.33 4.02
N SER A 110 -13.10 -14.22 4.55
CA SER A 110 -12.45 -13.14 3.82
C SER A 110 -10.96 -13.07 4.18
N VAL A 111 -10.12 -12.79 3.22
CA VAL A 111 -8.69 -12.58 3.44
C VAL A 111 -8.23 -11.31 2.74
N ILE A 112 -7.46 -10.53 3.47
CA ILE A 112 -6.75 -9.35 2.95
C ILE A 112 -5.25 -9.64 3.04
N LEU A 113 -4.57 -9.50 1.90
CA LEU A 113 -3.11 -9.55 1.79
C LEU A 113 -2.63 -8.16 1.37
N GLN A 114 -1.67 -7.59 2.08
CA GLN A 114 -1.12 -6.27 1.73
C GLN A 114 0.40 -6.31 1.71
N LYS A 115 0.98 -5.90 0.59
CA LYS A 115 2.42 -5.76 0.44
C LYS A 115 2.96 -4.69 1.38
N ARG A 116 3.94 -5.05 2.22
CA ARG A 116 4.49 -4.17 3.25
C ARG A 116 5.51 -3.18 2.69
N SER A 117 6.41 -3.68 1.85
CA SER A 117 7.62 -2.97 1.41
C SER A 117 7.48 -2.35 0.02
N GLU A 118 8.34 -1.38 -0.29
CA GLU A 118 8.44 -0.76 -1.60
C GLU A 118 9.04 -1.68 -2.67
N GLY A 119 8.94 -1.30 -3.95
CA GLY A 119 9.41 -2.09 -5.08
C GLY A 119 10.92 -2.31 -5.11
N GLY A 120 11.69 -1.38 -4.54
CA GLY A 120 13.13 -1.55 -4.34
C GLY A 120 13.50 -2.80 -3.54
N GLN A 121 12.60 -3.32 -2.71
CA GLN A 121 12.80 -4.51 -1.89
C GLN A 121 12.32 -5.80 -2.56
N GLY A 122 11.40 -5.72 -3.53
CA GLY A 122 10.92 -6.87 -4.32
C GLY A 122 9.71 -6.53 -5.18
N CYS A 123 9.63 -7.20 -6.34
CA CYS A 123 8.45 -7.22 -7.19
C CYS A 123 7.76 -8.57 -7.01
N THR A 124 6.51 -8.55 -6.57
CA THR A 124 5.68 -9.72 -6.35
C THR A 124 5.01 -10.16 -7.64
N SER A 125 4.99 -11.47 -7.90
CA SER A 125 4.13 -12.11 -8.89
C SER A 125 3.30 -13.18 -8.20
N ILE A 126 1.96 -13.12 -8.35
CA ILE A 126 1.02 -14.12 -7.88
C ILE A 126 0.47 -14.86 -9.09
N TYR A 127 0.49 -16.19 -9.05
CA TYR A 127 0.09 -17.05 -10.15
C TYR A 127 -1.30 -17.63 -9.93
N SER A 128 -1.55 -18.17 -8.75
CA SER A 128 -2.80 -18.89 -8.43
C SER A 128 -3.12 -18.83 -6.95
N PHE A 129 -4.40 -19.01 -6.64
CA PHE A 129 -4.89 -19.28 -5.28
C PHE A 129 -5.56 -20.63 -5.22
N SER A 130 -5.46 -21.31 -4.08
CA SER A 130 -6.05 -22.63 -3.86
C SER A 130 -6.72 -22.69 -2.49
N THR A 131 -7.92 -23.34 -2.44
CA THR A 131 -8.67 -23.64 -1.23
C THR A 131 -9.25 -25.05 -1.29
N ASP A 132 -9.50 -25.66 -0.12
CA ASP A 132 -10.23 -26.93 0.00
C ASP A 132 -11.76 -26.79 -0.17
N GLY A 133 -12.22 -25.62 -0.59
CA GLY A 133 -13.64 -25.31 -0.83
C GLY A 133 -13.87 -24.61 -2.16
N SER A 134 -14.44 -23.39 -2.15
CA SER A 134 -14.75 -22.61 -3.36
C SER A 134 -14.51 -21.13 -3.15
N PHE A 135 -14.13 -20.42 -4.22
CA PHE A 135 -13.96 -18.97 -4.21
C PHE A 135 -15.27 -18.25 -4.55
N SER A 136 -15.52 -17.14 -3.86
CA SER A 136 -16.59 -16.17 -4.11
C SER A 136 -16.03 -14.88 -4.70
N GLN A 137 -16.89 -14.00 -5.20
CA GLN A 137 -16.50 -12.70 -5.74
C GLN A 137 -16.05 -11.78 -4.59
N ALA A 138 -14.80 -11.35 -4.62
CA ALA A 138 -14.32 -10.22 -3.81
C ALA A 138 -14.57 -8.91 -4.55
N SER A 139 -14.78 -7.82 -3.82
CA SER A 139 -15.05 -6.50 -4.36
C SER A 139 -14.36 -5.42 -3.53
N ASP A 140 -14.36 -4.20 -4.06
CA ASP A 140 -13.95 -3.02 -3.31
C ASP A 140 -14.95 -2.76 -2.17
N PRO A 141 -14.50 -2.75 -0.90
CA PRO A 141 -15.38 -2.44 0.21
C PRO A 141 -15.55 -0.93 0.45
N PHE A 142 -14.78 -0.10 -0.26
CA PHE A 142 -14.72 1.34 -0.03
C PHE A 142 -15.54 2.13 -1.04
N THR A 143 -16.10 3.23 -0.60
CA THR A 143 -16.75 4.25 -1.42
C THR A 143 -15.95 5.55 -1.51
N ARG A 144 -14.82 5.60 -0.81
CA ARG A 144 -13.88 6.73 -0.74
C ARG A 144 -12.50 6.22 -1.08
N HIS A 145 -11.72 7.00 -1.83
CA HIS A 145 -10.38 6.58 -2.24
C HIS A 145 -9.40 7.74 -2.17
N ILE A 146 -8.18 7.46 -1.73
CA ILE A 146 -7.10 8.44 -1.68
C ILE A 146 -5.86 7.85 -2.36
N GLU A 147 -5.26 8.60 -3.31
CA GLU A 147 -3.94 8.27 -3.83
C GLU A 147 -2.89 9.09 -3.08
N PHE A 148 -1.85 8.41 -2.59
CA PHE A 148 -0.71 9.02 -1.91
C PHE A 148 0.54 8.90 -2.78
N ILE A 149 1.20 10.02 -3.03
CA ILE A 149 2.47 10.10 -3.77
C ILE A 149 3.54 10.56 -2.80
N GLY A 150 4.62 9.78 -2.63
CA GLY A 150 5.59 10.11 -1.62
C GLY A 150 6.94 9.41 -1.75
N ASP A 151 7.70 9.52 -0.69
CA ASP A 151 9.02 8.92 -0.54
C ASP A 151 9.05 7.85 0.56
N SER A 152 10.18 7.65 1.23
CA SER A 152 10.35 6.68 2.31
C SER A 152 9.32 6.80 3.44
N TYR A 153 8.81 8.00 3.72
CA TYR A 153 7.76 8.21 4.72
C TYR A 153 6.44 7.56 4.29
N THR A 154 6.18 7.49 2.99
CA THR A 154 4.97 6.85 2.44
C THR A 154 5.18 5.35 2.23
N CYS A 155 6.41 4.90 1.92
CA CYS A 155 6.76 3.48 1.84
C CYS A 155 6.63 2.75 3.19
N GLY A 156 6.93 3.45 4.29
CA GLY A 156 6.99 2.85 5.63
C GLY A 156 8.39 2.37 6.02
N PHE A 157 9.42 3.05 5.51
CA PHE A 157 10.82 2.75 5.77
C PHE A 157 11.11 2.71 7.28
N GLY A 158 11.44 1.52 7.79
CA GLY A 158 11.84 1.32 9.19
C GLY A 158 10.76 1.65 10.23
N THR A 159 9.47 1.61 9.87
CA THR A 159 8.35 1.93 10.79
C THR A 159 8.27 1.03 12.00
N GLU A 160 8.75 -0.22 11.91
CA GLU A 160 8.75 -1.19 13.01
C GLU A 160 10.11 -1.27 13.73
N ALA A 161 11.11 -0.51 13.30
CA ALA A 161 12.41 -0.46 13.99
C ALA A 161 12.28 0.21 15.35
N SER A 162 13.07 -0.25 16.30
CA SER A 162 12.99 0.18 17.71
C SER A 162 13.72 1.51 18.01
N GLY A 163 14.42 2.10 17.04
CA GLY A 163 15.12 3.37 17.25
C GLY A 163 15.96 3.87 16.08
N THR A 164 16.38 5.12 16.19
CA THR A 164 17.06 5.88 15.13
C THR A 164 18.42 5.33 14.70
N ASP A 165 19.11 4.66 15.62
CA ASP A 165 20.47 4.16 15.39
C ASP A 165 20.47 2.79 14.70
N GLN A 166 19.30 2.22 14.47
CA GLN A 166 19.20 0.96 13.76
C GLN A 166 19.29 1.19 12.24
N PRO A 167 20.05 0.34 11.51
CA PRO A 167 20.04 0.34 10.08
C PRO A 167 18.68 -0.17 9.59
N PHE A 168 18.31 0.23 8.38
CA PHE A 168 17.12 -0.29 7.70
C PHE A 168 17.19 -1.81 7.54
N ARG A 169 16.06 -2.46 7.77
CA ARG A 169 15.79 -3.85 7.45
C ARG A 169 14.45 -3.95 6.74
N VAL A 170 14.38 -4.75 5.68
CA VAL A 170 13.16 -4.89 4.88
C VAL A 170 11.99 -5.46 5.67
N GLU A 171 12.25 -6.35 6.64
CA GLU A 171 11.22 -6.89 7.54
C GLU A 171 10.57 -5.86 8.46
N GLU A 172 11.24 -4.73 8.69
CA GLU A 172 10.76 -3.62 9.51
C GLU A 172 10.10 -2.51 8.68
N GLU A 173 10.06 -2.66 7.35
CA GLU A 173 9.32 -1.77 6.47
C GLU A 173 7.85 -2.20 6.42
N ASN A 174 6.94 -1.26 6.76
CA ASN A 174 5.53 -1.58 6.82
C ASN A 174 4.66 -0.39 6.40
N GLY A 175 4.24 -0.39 5.13
CA GLY A 175 3.37 0.64 4.57
C GLY A 175 2.04 0.80 5.30
N ASN A 176 1.52 -0.28 5.91
CA ASN A 176 0.28 -0.24 6.68
C ASN A 176 0.35 0.65 7.93
N LEU A 177 1.54 0.89 8.44
CA LEU A 177 1.76 1.71 9.64
C LEU A 177 2.07 3.18 9.32
N THR A 178 2.06 3.55 8.03
CA THR A 178 2.32 4.92 7.61
C THR A 178 1.12 5.85 7.80
N TYR A 179 1.39 7.14 7.78
CA TYR A 179 0.35 8.18 7.81
C TYR A 179 -0.71 7.97 6.72
N ALA A 180 -0.32 7.45 5.55
CA ALA A 180 -1.22 7.20 4.43
C ALA A 180 -2.27 6.14 4.78
N ALA A 181 -1.83 4.97 5.28
CA ALA A 181 -2.73 3.91 5.70
C ALA A 181 -3.57 4.30 6.92
N ILE A 182 -3.00 5.06 7.87
CA ILE A 182 -3.73 5.61 9.03
C ILE A 182 -4.86 6.55 8.56
N ILE A 183 -4.60 7.46 7.63
CA ILE A 183 -5.63 8.37 7.08
C ILE A 183 -6.71 7.57 6.34
N GLY A 184 -6.32 6.56 5.54
CA GLY A 184 -7.27 5.66 4.88
C GLY A 184 -8.21 4.99 5.88
N ARG A 185 -7.66 4.35 6.91
CA ARG A 185 -8.45 3.73 7.98
C ARG A 185 -9.32 4.75 8.73
N TYR A 186 -8.79 5.96 8.97
CA TYR A 186 -9.54 7.01 9.69
C TYR A 186 -10.80 7.42 8.95
N PHE A 187 -10.77 7.57 7.64
CA PHE A 187 -11.91 7.96 6.82
C PHE A 187 -12.67 6.78 6.20
N ASN A 188 -12.30 5.54 6.51
CA ASN A 188 -12.81 4.34 5.84
C ASN A 188 -12.70 4.48 4.31
N ALA A 189 -11.48 4.75 3.85
CA ALA A 189 -11.15 4.96 2.45
C ALA A 189 -10.12 3.93 1.97
N GLY A 190 -10.31 3.41 0.76
CA GLY A 190 -9.28 2.67 0.03
C GLY A 190 -8.09 3.56 -0.30
N ILE A 191 -6.90 3.01 -0.28
CA ILE A 191 -5.68 3.78 -0.53
C ILE A 191 -4.85 3.16 -1.65
N ARG A 192 -4.21 4.02 -2.42
CA ARG A 192 -3.11 3.65 -3.31
C ARG A 192 -1.89 4.48 -2.94
N THR A 193 -0.74 3.84 -2.79
CA THR A 193 0.54 4.53 -2.57
C THR A 193 1.44 4.36 -3.77
N ILE A 194 2.01 5.46 -4.26
CA ILE A 194 3.02 5.51 -5.31
C ILE A 194 4.23 6.20 -4.70
N SER A 195 5.17 5.41 -4.19
CA SER A 195 6.25 5.93 -3.35
C SER A 195 7.53 5.13 -3.49
N HIS A 196 8.67 5.83 -3.38
CA HIS A 196 10.00 5.22 -3.43
C HIS A 196 10.97 5.94 -2.50
N SER A 197 11.67 5.20 -1.65
CA SER A 197 12.64 5.72 -0.70
C SER A 197 13.81 6.42 -1.41
N GLY A 198 14.18 7.58 -0.92
CA GLY A 198 15.31 8.34 -1.45
C GLY A 198 14.99 9.20 -2.68
N LEU A 199 13.81 9.06 -3.30
CA LEU A 199 13.44 9.90 -4.44
C LEU A 199 12.79 11.22 -3.99
N GLY A 200 13.11 12.27 -4.72
CA GLY A 200 12.51 13.59 -4.58
C GLY A 200 11.81 14.03 -5.85
N VAL A 201 11.49 15.31 -5.91
CA VAL A 201 10.82 15.95 -7.05
C VAL A 201 11.84 16.48 -8.05
N ALA A 202 12.79 17.30 -7.58
CA ALA A 202 13.81 17.93 -8.41
C ALA A 202 15.18 17.27 -8.25
N ARG A 203 15.38 16.54 -7.17
CA ARG A 203 16.64 15.91 -6.77
C ARG A 203 16.38 14.76 -5.83
N ASN A 204 17.18 13.70 -5.90
CA ASN A 204 17.12 12.55 -5.01
C ASN A 204 18.07 12.70 -3.81
N TYR A 205 17.94 11.82 -2.80
CA TYR A 205 18.81 11.82 -1.62
C TYR A 205 20.29 11.75 -2.02
N ALA A 206 21.08 12.72 -1.62
CA ALA A 206 22.54 12.82 -1.75
C ALA A 206 23.11 12.73 -3.19
N ASP A 207 22.32 12.65 -4.24
CA ASP A 207 22.81 12.50 -5.63
C ASP A 207 22.84 13.79 -6.46
N GLY A 208 22.44 14.89 -5.86
CA GLY A 208 22.25 16.13 -6.58
C GLY A 208 21.01 16.07 -7.48
N SER A 209 21.12 16.42 -8.75
CA SER A 209 19.99 16.46 -9.70
C SER A 209 20.02 15.32 -10.73
N LYS A 210 20.81 14.28 -10.47
CA LYS A 210 20.97 13.14 -11.39
C LYS A 210 20.03 12.00 -10.99
N GLY A 211 19.59 11.23 -11.99
CA GLY A 211 18.76 10.06 -11.80
C GLY A 211 17.26 10.29 -12.01
N VAL A 212 16.48 9.25 -11.81
CA VAL A 212 15.02 9.25 -11.99
C VAL A 212 14.37 9.77 -10.70
N THR A 213 13.55 10.81 -10.81
CA THR A 213 12.80 11.38 -9.67
C THR A 213 11.37 10.81 -9.61
N MET A 214 10.65 11.11 -8.52
CA MET A 214 9.25 10.71 -8.37
C MET A 214 8.34 11.24 -9.49
N VAL A 215 8.70 12.36 -10.14
CA VAL A 215 7.98 12.88 -11.32
C VAL A 215 7.92 11.82 -12.43
N LYS A 216 9.03 11.13 -12.70
CA LYS A 216 9.10 10.05 -13.68
C LYS A 216 8.47 8.76 -13.14
N LYS A 217 8.72 8.41 -11.87
CA LYS A 217 8.19 7.19 -11.26
C LYS A 217 6.67 7.17 -11.21
N TYR A 218 6.05 8.30 -10.96
CA TYR A 218 4.59 8.42 -10.96
C TYR A 218 3.94 7.94 -12.27
N THR A 219 4.62 8.06 -13.40
CA THR A 219 4.10 7.61 -14.70
C THR A 219 4.26 6.11 -14.98
N GLN A 220 4.81 5.33 -14.04
CA GLN A 220 5.14 3.91 -14.26
C GLN A 220 4.11 2.98 -13.62
N THR A 221 3.95 1.79 -14.22
CA THR A 221 3.16 0.70 -13.62
C THR A 221 3.90 0.10 -12.43
N PHE A 222 5.22 -0.03 -12.52
CA PHE A 222 6.10 -0.58 -11.49
C PHE A 222 7.06 0.49 -10.96
N ASP A 223 7.44 0.33 -9.70
CA ASP A 223 8.47 1.15 -9.07
C ASP A 223 9.86 0.87 -9.66
N VAL A 224 10.24 -0.41 -9.82
CA VAL A 224 11.60 -0.76 -10.26
C VAL A 224 11.77 -0.90 -11.76
N ALA A 225 10.69 -1.02 -12.54
CA ALA A 225 10.76 -1.16 -13.99
C ALA A 225 10.32 0.12 -14.71
N ASP A 226 11.20 0.68 -15.56
CA ASP A 226 10.96 1.94 -16.27
C ASP A 226 10.31 1.76 -17.65
N SER A 227 10.07 0.51 -18.07
CA SER A 227 9.62 0.18 -19.44
C SER A 227 8.12 0.23 -19.66
N LEU A 228 7.32 0.09 -18.57
CA LEU A 228 5.87 0.02 -18.67
C LEU A 228 5.22 1.25 -18.03
N LYS A 229 4.60 2.09 -18.88
CA LYS A 229 3.81 3.21 -18.41
C LYS A 229 2.48 2.74 -17.84
N TRP A 230 2.08 3.35 -16.75
CA TRP A 230 0.74 3.17 -16.21
C TRP A 230 -0.29 3.93 -17.05
N ASP A 231 -1.40 3.26 -17.33
CA ASP A 231 -2.55 3.83 -18.04
C ASP A 231 -3.70 4.08 -17.04
N ALA A 232 -3.85 5.33 -16.64
CA ALA A 232 -4.91 5.75 -15.72
C ALA A 232 -6.32 5.54 -16.31
N SER A 233 -6.47 5.55 -17.63
CA SER A 233 -7.77 5.39 -18.29
C SER A 233 -8.30 3.95 -18.20
N ALA A 234 -7.39 2.97 -18.22
CA ALA A 234 -7.70 1.56 -18.08
C ALA A 234 -7.86 1.09 -16.62
N ASP A 235 -7.46 1.92 -15.67
CA ASP A 235 -7.54 1.61 -14.25
C ASP A 235 -8.94 1.90 -13.70
N SER A 236 -9.44 1.06 -12.81
CA SER A 236 -10.74 1.25 -12.14
C SER A 236 -10.66 2.15 -10.90
N PHE A 237 -9.48 2.33 -10.32
CA PHE A 237 -9.29 3.18 -9.15
C PHE A 237 -9.53 4.65 -9.50
N ARG A 238 -10.41 5.31 -8.75
CA ARG A 238 -10.72 6.74 -8.90
C ARG A 238 -10.60 7.42 -7.54
N PRO A 239 -9.51 8.18 -7.30
CA PRO A 239 -9.34 8.86 -6.03
C PRO A 239 -10.30 10.06 -5.91
N ASP A 240 -10.78 10.29 -4.69
CA ASP A 240 -11.49 11.52 -4.31
C ASP A 240 -10.51 12.63 -3.88
N LEU A 241 -9.27 12.23 -3.56
CA LEU A 241 -8.19 13.12 -3.17
C LEU A 241 -6.85 12.51 -3.57
N VAL A 242 -5.93 13.33 -4.05
CA VAL A 242 -4.52 12.99 -4.17
C VAL A 242 -3.72 13.75 -3.11
N VAL A 243 -2.89 13.04 -2.35
CA VAL A 243 -1.99 13.63 -1.36
C VAL A 243 -0.54 13.45 -1.83
N ILE A 244 0.20 14.54 -1.96
CA ILE A 244 1.62 14.54 -2.34
C ILE A 244 2.45 14.92 -1.11
N TYR A 245 3.30 14.00 -0.63
CA TYR A 245 4.21 14.24 0.48
C TYR A 245 5.64 13.97 0.04
N LEU A 246 6.25 14.95 -0.60
CA LEU A 246 7.58 14.90 -1.20
C LEU A 246 8.41 16.14 -0.85
N GLY A 247 9.73 15.98 -0.95
CA GLY A 247 10.69 17.05 -0.77
C GLY A 247 11.78 16.74 0.25
N THR A 248 11.55 15.78 1.15
CA THR A 248 12.54 15.37 2.16
C THR A 248 13.90 15.08 1.53
N ASN A 249 13.91 14.39 0.39
CA ASN A 249 15.14 14.01 -0.31
C ASN A 249 15.76 15.16 -1.08
N ASP A 250 14.96 16.09 -1.60
CA ASP A 250 15.44 17.29 -2.30
C ASP A 250 16.27 18.20 -1.39
N PHE A 251 15.89 18.26 -0.11
CA PHE A 251 16.54 19.10 0.92
C PHE A 251 17.46 18.30 1.85
N SER A 252 17.81 17.06 1.48
CA SER A 252 18.79 16.23 2.17
C SER A 252 20.23 16.73 1.98
N ARG A 253 21.22 15.87 2.16
CA ARG A 253 22.64 16.22 2.00
C ARG A 253 22.97 16.78 0.63
N GLY A 254 23.84 17.77 0.56
CA GLY A 254 24.32 18.38 -0.68
C GLY A 254 23.62 19.69 -1.03
N ALA A 255 23.76 20.15 -2.28
CA ALA A 255 23.21 21.40 -2.75
C ALA A 255 21.69 21.30 -2.91
N GLN A 256 20.96 22.18 -2.24
CA GLN A 256 19.51 22.26 -2.37
C GLN A 256 19.10 22.74 -3.77
N PRO A 257 17.94 22.32 -4.30
CA PRO A 257 17.44 22.83 -5.55
C PRO A 257 17.12 24.34 -5.44
N SER A 258 17.33 25.11 -6.50
CA SER A 258 16.81 26.46 -6.54
C SER A 258 15.27 26.44 -6.56
N LEU A 259 14.64 27.51 -6.03
CA LEU A 259 13.18 27.62 -6.03
C LEU A 259 12.59 27.48 -7.45
N GLY A 260 13.26 28.03 -8.46
CA GLY A 260 12.82 27.92 -9.86
C GLY A 260 12.87 26.50 -10.39
N LEU A 261 13.92 25.74 -10.06
CA LEU A 261 14.01 24.32 -10.43
C LEU A 261 12.93 23.51 -9.72
N TRP A 262 12.79 23.69 -8.42
CA TRP A 262 11.77 23.02 -7.61
C TRP A 262 10.36 23.22 -8.17
N CYS A 263 9.93 24.48 -8.32
CA CYS A 263 8.59 24.78 -8.82
C CYS A 263 8.34 24.20 -10.22
N ARG A 264 9.36 24.22 -11.10
CA ARG A 264 9.22 23.63 -12.44
C ARG A 264 9.03 22.11 -12.40
N GLU A 265 9.80 21.40 -11.60
CA GLU A 265 9.71 19.94 -11.51
C GLU A 265 8.43 19.53 -10.75
N TYR A 266 8.06 20.27 -9.70
CA TYR A 266 6.79 20.01 -8.98
C TYR A 266 5.57 20.25 -9.89
N ALA A 267 5.61 21.29 -10.73
CA ALA A 267 4.55 21.57 -11.70
C ALA A 267 4.37 20.42 -12.71
N LYS A 268 5.45 19.73 -13.10
CA LYS A 268 5.34 18.53 -13.96
C LYS A 268 4.59 17.42 -13.25
N LEU A 269 4.87 17.15 -11.97
CA LEU A 269 4.14 16.16 -11.19
C LEU A 269 2.66 16.51 -11.07
N LEU A 270 2.35 17.77 -10.76
CA LEU A 270 0.98 18.26 -10.69
C LEU A 270 0.26 18.15 -12.05
N ALA A 271 0.96 18.39 -13.15
CA ALA A 271 0.40 18.23 -14.49
C ALA A 271 0.08 16.77 -14.83
N GLU A 272 0.94 15.82 -14.45
CA GLU A 272 0.67 14.37 -14.60
C GLU A 272 -0.55 13.94 -13.75
N VAL A 273 -0.63 14.38 -12.49
CA VAL A 273 -1.77 14.09 -11.61
C VAL A 273 -3.05 14.68 -12.22
N ARG A 274 -3.01 15.93 -12.69
CA ARG A 274 -4.16 16.60 -13.28
C ARG A 274 -4.58 15.96 -14.61
N GLY A 275 -3.62 15.48 -15.41
CA GLY A 275 -3.89 14.71 -16.64
C GLY A 275 -4.63 13.41 -16.36
N ASN A 276 -4.25 12.71 -15.29
CA ASN A 276 -4.93 11.47 -14.88
C ASN A 276 -6.28 11.71 -14.19
N TYR A 277 -6.39 12.81 -13.42
CA TYR A 277 -7.55 13.13 -12.59
C TYR A 277 -7.92 14.62 -12.70
N PRO A 278 -8.62 15.04 -13.76
CA PRO A 278 -8.85 16.46 -14.07
C PRO A 278 -9.54 17.26 -12.96
N GLU A 279 -10.47 16.65 -12.22
CA GLU A 279 -11.31 17.33 -11.24
C GLU A 279 -10.96 17.01 -9.77
N VAL A 280 -10.09 16.05 -9.54
CA VAL A 280 -9.74 15.58 -8.20
C VAL A 280 -8.91 16.63 -7.46
N PRO A 281 -9.24 16.99 -6.22
CA PRO A 281 -8.40 17.87 -5.42
C PRO A 281 -7.05 17.24 -5.08
N VAL A 282 -6.03 18.09 -4.96
CA VAL A 282 -4.68 17.69 -4.60
C VAL A 282 -4.24 18.42 -3.34
N LEU A 283 -3.76 17.70 -2.35
CA LEU A 283 -3.14 18.24 -1.13
C LEU A 283 -1.63 18.00 -1.16
N CYS A 284 -0.86 19.06 -1.24
CA CYS A 284 0.59 19.03 -1.17
C CYS A 284 1.06 19.26 0.28
N VAL A 285 1.72 18.27 0.86
CA VAL A 285 2.18 18.28 2.25
C VAL A 285 3.68 18.53 2.27
N ALA A 286 4.12 19.57 2.99
CA ALA A 286 5.52 19.82 3.23
C ALA A 286 6.03 19.01 4.42
N SER A 287 7.17 18.36 4.24
CA SER A 287 7.85 17.65 5.32
C SER A 287 8.39 18.62 6.38
N ARG A 288 8.50 18.16 7.61
CA ARG A 288 9.06 18.89 8.72
C ARG A 288 10.60 19.02 8.71
N ILE A 289 11.29 18.51 7.67
CA ILE A 289 12.74 18.35 7.70
C ILE A 289 13.50 19.68 7.84
N ASN A 290 12.92 20.75 7.33
CA ASN A 290 13.38 22.12 7.54
C ASN A 290 12.27 23.14 7.28
N GLU A 291 12.47 24.38 7.74
CA GLU A 291 11.51 25.48 7.61
C GLU A 291 11.28 25.94 6.17
N MET A 292 12.25 25.74 5.28
CA MET A 292 12.15 26.16 3.88
C MET A 292 11.18 25.30 3.07
N MET A 293 10.93 24.04 3.48
CA MET A 293 10.04 23.15 2.77
C MET A 293 8.63 23.70 2.61
N GLY A 294 8.04 24.24 3.68
CA GLY A 294 6.72 24.86 3.63
C GLY A 294 6.65 25.98 2.59
N TYR A 295 7.66 26.83 2.55
CA TYR A 295 7.75 27.91 1.56
C TYR A 295 7.86 27.37 0.13
N TYR A 296 8.70 26.36 -0.11
CA TYR A 296 8.89 25.78 -1.44
C TYR A 296 7.63 25.08 -1.95
N VAL A 297 6.94 24.29 -1.12
CA VAL A 297 5.69 23.63 -1.48
C VAL A 297 4.60 24.67 -1.75
N LYS A 298 4.45 25.67 -0.87
CA LYS A 298 3.55 26.81 -1.09
C LYS A 298 3.79 27.47 -2.45
N MET A 299 5.04 27.84 -2.74
CA MET A 299 5.38 28.51 -4.01
C MET A 299 5.16 27.63 -5.23
N ALA A 300 5.36 26.30 -5.12
CA ALA A 300 5.05 25.37 -6.21
C ALA A 300 3.55 25.32 -6.49
N VAL A 301 2.72 25.27 -5.45
CA VAL A 301 1.26 25.29 -5.57
C VAL A 301 0.78 26.62 -6.18
N GLU A 302 1.19 27.76 -5.62
CA GLU A 302 0.77 29.09 -6.11
C GLU A 302 1.19 29.33 -7.57
N ARG A 303 2.41 28.94 -7.95
CA ARG A 303 2.93 29.12 -9.31
C ARG A 303 2.39 28.11 -10.32
N SER A 304 1.79 27.01 -9.87
CA SER A 304 1.15 26.04 -10.77
C SER A 304 -0.05 26.64 -11.50
N GLY A 305 -0.73 27.61 -10.87
CA GLY A 305 -1.96 28.20 -11.38
C GLY A 305 -3.13 27.21 -11.49
N LEU A 306 -2.99 26.02 -10.94
CA LEU A 306 -4.02 24.97 -11.00
C LEU A 306 -5.07 25.16 -9.88
N GLU A 307 -6.33 24.98 -10.24
CA GLU A 307 -7.43 24.98 -9.28
C GLU A 307 -7.45 23.70 -8.47
N LYS A 308 -8.08 23.74 -7.28
CA LYS A 308 -8.22 22.60 -6.36
C LYS A 308 -6.88 21.96 -5.96
N VAL A 309 -5.82 22.75 -5.93
CA VAL A 309 -4.51 22.34 -5.39
C VAL A 309 -4.26 23.13 -4.11
N TYR A 310 -4.08 22.41 -3.03
CA TYR A 310 -3.93 22.94 -1.68
C TYR A 310 -2.56 22.57 -1.12
N TRP A 311 -2.11 23.27 -0.10
CA TRP A 311 -0.87 22.95 0.59
C TRP A 311 -1.01 23.05 2.10
N THR A 312 -0.20 22.30 2.82
CA THR A 312 -0.01 22.39 4.26
C THR A 312 1.41 22.02 4.61
N ASP A 313 1.85 22.38 5.80
CA ASP A 313 3.13 21.94 6.37
C ASP A 313 2.92 21.18 7.69
N ILE A 314 3.91 20.36 8.01
CA ILE A 314 3.99 19.66 9.29
C ILE A 314 5.07 20.34 10.12
N GLN A 315 4.68 20.90 11.25
CA GLN A 315 5.58 21.63 12.12
C GLN A 315 6.74 20.76 12.62
N PRO A 316 7.96 21.30 12.76
CA PRO A 316 9.14 20.55 13.15
C PRO A 316 9.01 19.82 14.49
N ASP A 317 8.28 20.36 15.44
CA ASP A 317 8.07 19.79 16.79
C ASP A 317 6.87 18.83 16.91
N ALA A 318 6.21 18.52 15.79
CA ALA A 318 5.14 17.51 15.77
C ALA A 318 5.63 16.11 16.16
N HIS A 319 6.91 15.82 16.00
CA HIS A 319 7.54 14.56 16.38
C HIS A 319 8.47 14.69 17.59
N ASN A 320 8.49 13.68 18.43
CA ASN A 320 9.56 13.48 19.41
C ASN A 320 10.67 12.64 18.79
N SER A 321 11.91 13.15 18.81
CA SER A 321 13.06 12.47 18.18
C SER A 321 13.44 11.14 18.80
N THR A 322 12.98 10.87 20.02
CA THR A 322 13.31 9.63 20.73
C THR A 322 12.22 8.56 20.58
N SER A 323 10.94 8.95 20.76
CA SER A 323 9.84 7.99 20.81
C SER A 323 9.10 7.80 19.48
N ASP A 324 9.27 8.74 18.55
CA ASP A 324 8.50 8.78 17.30
C ASP A 324 9.32 8.34 16.08
N MET A 325 10.57 7.93 16.29
CA MET A 325 11.50 7.57 15.23
C MET A 325 11.90 6.10 15.27
N GLY A 326 11.91 5.50 14.09
CA GLY A 326 12.44 4.19 13.77
C GLY A 326 13.77 4.28 13.02
N ALA A 327 14.07 3.30 12.16
CA ALA A 327 15.37 3.17 11.52
C ALA A 327 15.81 4.45 10.78
N SER A 328 17.08 4.79 10.94
CA SER A 328 17.75 5.90 10.21
C SER A 328 17.02 7.24 10.32
N GLY A 329 16.34 7.50 11.44
CA GLY A 329 15.63 8.76 11.68
C GLY A 329 14.31 8.92 10.88
N HIS A 330 13.73 7.85 10.38
CA HIS A 330 12.39 7.84 9.81
C HIS A 330 11.33 7.70 10.89
N PRO A 331 10.10 8.19 10.68
CA PRO A 331 9.03 8.00 11.64
C PRO A 331 8.73 6.52 11.86
N ASN A 332 8.60 6.11 13.13
CA ASN A 332 7.95 4.86 13.48
C ASN A 332 6.42 5.02 13.50
N TYR A 333 5.68 3.99 13.90
CA TYR A 333 4.22 4.05 13.94
C TYR A 333 3.69 5.25 14.78
N SER A 334 4.31 5.55 15.94
CA SER A 334 3.93 6.72 16.75
C SER A 334 4.14 8.03 15.99
N GLY A 335 5.26 8.18 15.32
CA GLY A 335 5.56 9.33 14.47
C GLY A 335 4.57 9.47 13.31
N HIS A 336 4.23 8.38 12.64
CA HIS A 336 3.25 8.37 11.56
C HIS A 336 1.83 8.73 12.04
N ARG A 337 1.42 8.32 13.23
CA ARG A 337 0.15 8.75 13.84
C ARG A 337 0.09 10.27 14.03
N LYS A 338 1.19 10.89 14.43
CA LYS A 338 1.29 12.35 14.56
C LYS A 338 1.23 13.06 13.22
N VAL A 339 1.94 12.53 12.20
CA VAL A 339 1.82 13.03 10.82
C VAL A 339 0.39 12.94 10.33
N ALA A 340 -0.27 11.79 10.50
CA ALA A 340 -1.66 11.61 10.12
C ALA A 340 -2.58 12.62 10.83
N SER A 341 -2.38 12.84 12.15
CA SER A 341 -3.16 13.81 12.93
C SER A 341 -3.03 15.23 12.41
N CYS A 342 -1.87 15.62 11.85
CA CYS A 342 -1.69 16.92 11.23
C CYS A 342 -2.41 17.02 9.86
N VAL A 343 -2.51 15.93 9.10
CA VAL A 343 -3.06 15.94 7.74
C VAL A 343 -4.58 15.71 7.71
N ILE A 344 -5.12 14.91 8.63
CA ILE A 344 -6.56 14.57 8.72
C ILE A 344 -7.50 15.80 8.63
N PRO A 345 -7.29 16.91 9.36
CA PRO A 345 -8.17 18.08 9.26
C PRO A 345 -8.23 18.68 7.85
N TYR A 346 -7.11 18.68 7.12
CA TYR A 346 -7.07 19.17 5.74
C TYR A 346 -7.82 18.23 4.79
N VAL A 347 -7.64 16.92 4.96
CA VAL A 347 -8.41 15.92 4.19
C VAL A 347 -9.90 16.16 4.40
N SER A 348 -10.37 16.27 5.65
CA SER A 348 -11.77 16.55 5.98
C SER A 348 -12.28 17.84 5.32
N THR A 349 -11.50 18.92 5.43
CA THR A 349 -11.89 20.22 4.85
C THR A 349 -12.00 20.18 3.31
N ILE A 350 -11.07 19.51 2.66
CA ILE A 350 -10.99 19.46 1.19
C ILE A 350 -12.07 18.55 0.60
N THR A 351 -12.30 17.40 1.22
CA THR A 351 -13.25 16.38 0.73
C THR A 351 -14.66 16.55 1.25
N GLY A 352 -14.85 17.31 2.32
CA GLY A 352 -16.10 17.38 3.06
C GLY A 352 -16.41 16.13 3.90
N TRP A 353 -15.47 15.22 4.07
CA TRP A 353 -15.67 14.02 4.88
C TRP A 353 -15.66 14.37 6.37
N GLU A 354 -16.65 13.88 7.08
CA GLU A 354 -16.71 14.05 8.52
C GLU A 354 -15.55 13.34 9.21
N MET A 355 -14.99 13.96 10.22
CA MET A 355 -14.00 13.34 11.11
C MET A 355 -14.72 12.48 12.14
N PRO A 356 -14.59 11.14 12.08
CA PRO A 356 -15.23 10.27 13.06
C PRO A 356 -14.60 10.43 14.44
N PHE A 357 -15.40 10.26 15.47
CA PHE A 357 -14.91 10.25 16.85
C PHE A 357 -14.24 8.92 17.18
N LYS A 358 -13.01 8.76 16.70
CA LYS A 358 -12.18 7.57 16.96
C LYS A 358 -10.69 7.92 17.03
N ALA A 359 -9.90 7.00 17.56
CA ALA A 359 -8.43 7.15 17.60
C ALA A 359 -7.84 7.27 16.18
N VAL A 360 -6.74 7.99 16.08
CA VAL A 360 -5.90 8.06 14.87
C VAL A 360 -4.88 6.90 14.94
N GLU A 361 -5.18 5.79 14.27
CA GLU A 361 -4.40 4.55 14.31
C GLU A 361 -4.45 3.74 13.00
#